data_101840b4b8459988ca1c4fca0ac290d3
#
_entry.id   101840b4b8459988ca1c4fca0ac290d3
#
_cell.length_a   1.000
_cell.length_b   1.000
_cell.length_c   1.000
_cell.angle_alpha   90.00
_cell.angle_beta   90.00
_cell.angle_gamma   90.00
#
_symmetry.space_group_name_H-M   'P 1'
#
loop_
_entity.id
_entity.type
_entity.pdbx_description
1 polymer ?
#
loop_
_entity_poly.entity_id
_entity_poly.type
_entity_poly.pdbx_seq_one_letter_code
_entity_poly.pdbx_strand_id
1 'polypeptide(L)'
;WRYKLESGFVWGILLLILSILPAGMSRSSRLAAVAGCGVVTAFYYRIRKQLKELGRKLGKKAWWVAGIGVVCLLLLFSGLYLMKKDSADGRRLMWKIAGRAIAENPWGGCGLGYFGGAFGKAQAAYFTTEEASEQEEWVAGSPEYGFNEYLQLGVELGIVGSILFLLAVGLAVRQLL
;
A
#
# COMPACT_ATOMS: atom_id res chain seq x y z
N TRP A 1 33.12 13.71 -18.78
CA TRP A 1 32.33 12.88 -19.71
C TRP A 1 31.56 11.77 -18.99
N ARG A 2 32.14 11.04 -18.07
CA ARG A 2 31.48 9.96 -17.31
C ARG A 2 30.21 10.44 -16.57
N TYR A 3 30.30 11.53 -15.82
CA TYR A 3 29.14 12.08 -15.07
C TYR A 3 27.97 12.50 -15.96
N LYS A 4 28.19 12.93 -17.20
CA LYS A 4 27.11 13.28 -18.12
C LYS A 4 26.41 12.05 -18.70
N LEU A 5 27.15 10.97 -18.93
CA LEU A 5 26.60 9.69 -19.40
C LEU A 5 25.79 9.01 -18.30
N GLU A 6 26.30 8.99 -17.05
CA GLU A 6 25.58 8.45 -15.89
C GLU A 6 24.31 9.25 -15.60
N SER A 7 24.37 10.59 -15.69
CA SER A 7 23.21 11.45 -15.55
C SER A 7 22.16 11.18 -16.65
N GLY A 8 22.56 11.05 -17.91
CA GLY A 8 21.65 10.74 -19.02
C GLY A 8 20.95 9.39 -18.86
N PHE A 9 21.67 8.38 -18.38
CA PHE A 9 21.13 7.05 -18.12
C PHE A 9 20.09 7.08 -16.97
N VAL A 10 20.39 7.80 -15.88
CA VAL A 10 19.48 7.98 -14.75
C VAL A 10 18.20 8.69 -15.18
N TRP A 11 18.30 9.77 -15.99
CA TRP A 11 17.15 10.46 -16.54
C TRP A 11 16.32 9.58 -17.47
N GLY A 12 16.98 8.76 -18.30
CA GLY A 12 16.31 7.77 -19.16
C GLY A 12 15.49 6.76 -18.35
N ILE A 13 16.06 6.20 -17.29
CA ILE A 13 15.36 5.27 -16.38
C ILE A 13 14.19 5.98 -15.68
N LEU A 14 14.38 7.21 -15.19
CA LEU A 14 13.31 7.99 -14.56
C LEU A 14 12.14 8.24 -15.50
N LEU A 15 12.40 8.63 -16.76
CA LEU A 15 11.38 8.82 -17.77
C LEU A 15 10.63 7.51 -18.09
N LEU A 16 11.36 6.41 -18.15
CA LEU A 16 10.79 5.08 -18.40
C LEU A 16 9.88 4.65 -17.23
N ILE A 17 10.30 4.84 -15.99
CA ILE A 17 9.48 4.59 -14.79
C ILE A 17 8.24 5.48 -14.79
N LEU A 18 8.39 6.78 -15.08
CA LEU A 18 7.28 7.73 -15.15
C LEU A 18 6.27 7.39 -16.24
N SER A 19 6.70 6.83 -17.37
CA SER A 19 5.81 6.40 -18.45
C SER A 19 5.04 5.12 -18.12
N ILE A 20 5.62 4.21 -17.34
CA ILE A 20 4.99 2.94 -16.92
C ILE A 20 4.05 3.14 -15.73
N LEU A 21 4.33 4.08 -14.84
CA LEU A 21 3.52 4.36 -13.64
C LEU A 21 2.01 4.57 -13.89
N PRO A 22 1.58 5.29 -14.95
CA PRO A 22 0.16 5.42 -15.28
C PRO A 22 -0.48 4.10 -15.73
N ALA A 23 0.27 3.26 -16.48
CA ALA A 23 -0.22 1.99 -17.02
C ALA A 23 -0.52 0.95 -15.92
N GLY A 24 0.22 1.00 -14.82
CA GLY A 24 0.09 0.06 -13.70
C GLY A 24 -1.20 0.18 -12.90
N MET A 25 -2.12 1.11 -13.21
CA MET A 25 -3.41 1.36 -12.53
C MET A 25 -3.36 1.35 -10.97
N SER A 26 -2.20 1.09 -10.38
CA SER A 26 -1.97 1.01 -8.94
C SER A 26 -1.76 2.40 -8.34
N ARG A 27 -2.64 2.80 -7.42
CA ARG A 27 -2.56 4.09 -6.72
C ARG A 27 -1.48 4.12 -5.66
N SER A 28 -1.31 2.99 -4.97
CA SER A 28 -0.28 2.85 -3.93
C SER A 28 1.12 3.05 -4.51
N SER A 29 1.42 2.51 -5.69
CA SER A 29 2.71 2.71 -6.34
C SER A 29 2.94 4.16 -6.77
N ARG A 30 1.90 4.86 -7.26
CA ARG A 30 1.99 6.30 -7.59
C ARG A 30 2.24 7.15 -6.35
N LEU A 31 1.50 6.89 -5.27
CA LEU A 31 1.68 7.60 -4.00
C LEU A 31 3.06 7.33 -3.40
N ALA A 32 3.52 6.07 -3.43
CA ALA A 32 4.85 5.70 -2.98
C ALA A 32 5.96 6.39 -3.81
N ALA A 33 5.80 6.46 -5.13
CA ALA A 33 6.75 7.15 -6.01
C ALA A 33 6.79 8.66 -5.71
N VAL A 34 5.63 9.30 -5.58
CA VAL A 34 5.54 10.74 -5.24
C VAL A 34 6.13 11.02 -3.87
N ALA A 35 5.80 10.20 -2.86
CA ALA A 35 6.33 10.33 -1.51
C ALA A 35 7.84 10.10 -1.50
N GLY A 36 8.34 9.06 -2.16
CA GLY A 36 9.78 8.76 -2.29
C GLY A 36 10.55 9.89 -2.98
N CYS A 37 10.06 10.38 -4.12
CA CYS A 37 10.64 11.54 -4.79
C CYS A 37 10.62 12.80 -3.90
N GLY A 38 9.52 13.01 -3.16
CA GLY A 38 9.40 14.11 -2.20
C GLY A 38 10.47 14.04 -1.09
N VAL A 39 10.65 12.86 -0.49
CA VAL A 39 11.67 12.64 0.54
C VAL A 39 13.08 12.87 -0.01
N VAL A 40 13.41 12.26 -1.16
CA VAL A 40 14.74 12.45 -1.79
C VAL A 40 15.00 13.91 -2.11
N THR A 41 14.00 14.60 -2.70
CA THR A 41 14.10 16.02 -3.02
C THR A 41 14.27 16.86 -1.76
N ALA A 42 13.54 16.57 -0.69
CA ALA A 42 13.66 17.25 0.59
C ALA A 42 15.06 17.12 1.20
N PHE A 43 15.66 15.93 1.12
CA PHE A 43 17.03 15.69 1.58
C PHE A 43 18.06 16.38 0.68
N TYR A 44 17.93 16.25 -0.64
CA TYR A 44 18.88 16.78 -1.60
C TYR A 44 18.94 18.32 -1.61
N TYR A 45 17.78 18.98 -1.62
CA TYR A 45 17.69 20.45 -1.70
C TYR A 45 17.73 21.16 -0.34
N ARG A 46 17.97 20.44 0.76
CA ARG A 46 17.94 21.01 2.12
C ARG A 46 16.66 21.86 2.36
N ILE A 47 15.53 21.38 1.89
CA ILE A 47 14.23 22.08 1.97
C ILE A 47 13.96 22.59 3.41
N ARG A 48 14.52 21.92 4.41
CA ARG A 48 14.44 22.35 5.81
C ARG A 48 14.95 23.78 6.04
N LYS A 49 16.01 24.20 5.31
CA LYS A 49 16.52 25.58 5.39
C LYS A 49 15.54 26.56 4.71
N GLN A 50 15.06 26.21 3.54
CA GLN A 50 14.13 27.04 2.77
C GLN A 50 12.77 27.21 3.47
N LEU A 51 12.23 26.13 4.06
CA LEU A 51 11.03 26.16 4.88
C LEU A 51 11.20 27.05 6.13
N LYS A 52 12.36 26.99 6.78
CA LYS A 52 12.65 27.83 7.94
C LYS A 52 12.77 29.32 7.58
N GLU A 53 13.36 29.63 6.43
CA GLU A 53 13.42 30.99 5.90
C GLU A 53 12.06 31.52 5.45
N LEU A 54 11.26 30.67 4.79
CA LEU A 54 9.89 30.99 4.40
C LEU A 54 8.99 31.23 5.63
N GLY A 55 9.10 30.38 6.64
CA GLY A 55 8.41 30.55 7.92
C GLY A 55 8.79 31.85 8.63
N ARG A 56 10.07 32.22 8.56
CA ARG A 56 10.58 33.48 9.13
C ARG A 56 10.07 34.71 8.36
N LYS A 57 9.96 34.63 7.01
CA LYS A 57 9.42 35.70 6.17
C LYS A 57 7.90 35.89 6.33
N LEU A 58 7.16 34.80 6.51
CA LEU A 58 5.70 34.79 6.67
C LEU A 58 5.26 35.16 8.11
N GLY A 59 6.13 35.01 9.10
CA GLY A 59 5.79 35.33 10.50
C GLY A 59 4.51 34.61 10.97
N LYS A 60 3.60 35.38 11.61
CA LYS A 60 2.30 34.85 12.06
C LYS A 60 1.41 34.29 10.95
N LYS A 61 1.58 34.76 9.71
CA LYS A 61 0.81 34.28 8.54
C LYS A 61 1.20 32.86 8.13
N ALA A 62 2.39 32.38 8.54
CA ALA A 62 2.82 31.00 8.24
C ALA A 62 1.86 29.96 8.82
N TRP A 63 1.30 30.19 10.00
CA TRP A 63 0.30 29.33 10.62
C TRP A 63 -1.01 29.25 9.84
N TRP A 64 -1.47 30.38 9.31
CA TRP A 64 -2.65 30.41 8.45
C TRP A 64 -2.43 29.68 7.13
N VAL A 65 -1.30 29.87 6.49
CA VAL A 65 -0.93 29.17 5.25
C VAL A 65 -0.80 27.66 5.50
N ALA A 66 -0.15 27.25 6.59
CA ALA A 66 -0.06 25.86 6.97
C ALA A 66 -1.45 25.24 7.28
N GLY A 67 -2.30 25.97 8.01
CA GLY A 67 -3.68 25.54 8.31
C GLY A 67 -4.52 25.35 7.05
N ILE A 68 -4.49 26.31 6.12
CA ILE A 68 -5.18 26.20 4.83
C ILE A 68 -4.64 25.01 4.04
N GLY A 69 -3.32 24.81 4.00
CA GLY A 69 -2.70 23.67 3.34
C GLY A 69 -3.18 22.33 3.88
N VAL A 70 -3.27 22.20 5.21
CA VAL A 70 -3.80 20.98 5.87
C VAL A 70 -5.27 20.77 5.52
N VAL A 71 -6.10 21.83 5.58
CA VAL A 71 -7.52 21.72 5.21
C VAL A 71 -7.68 21.31 3.75
N CYS A 72 -6.92 21.92 2.82
CA CYS A 72 -6.94 21.53 1.40
C CYS A 72 -6.53 20.06 1.20
N LEU A 73 -5.51 19.60 1.91
CA LEU A 73 -5.10 18.19 1.88
C LEU A 73 -6.20 17.27 2.41
N LEU A 74 -6.82 17.61 3.52
CA LEU A 74 -7.92 16.82 4.09
C LEU A 74 -9.12 16.76 3.14
N LEU A 75 -9.50 17.87 2.52
CA LEU A 75 -10.58 17.91 1.53
C LEU A 75 -10.25 17.07 0.29
N LEU A 76 -9.01 17.15 -0.19
CA LEU A 76 -8.52 16.35 -1.32
C LEU A 76 -8.53 14.86 -1.00
N PHE A 77 -8.06 14.46 0.18
CA PHE A 77 -8.10 13.07 0.63
C PHE A 77 -9.54 12.57 0.83
N SER A 78 -10.42 13.40 1.41
CA SER A 78 -11.84 13.07 1.57
C SER A 78 -12.53 12.89 0.21
N GLY A 79 -12.28 13.79 -0.74
CA GLY A 79 -12.82 13.68 -2.10
C GLY A 79 -12.34 12.42 -2.82
N LEU A 80 -11.04 12.12 -2.73
CA LEU A 80 -10.46 10.89 -3.28
C LEU A 80 -11.02 9.62 -2.62
N TYR A 81 -11.31 9.66 -1.33
CA TYR A 81 -11.94 8.56 -0.60
C TYR A 81 -13.37 8.33 -1.08
N LEU A 82 -14.19 9.39 -1.17
CA LEU A 82 -15.59 9.30 -1.61
C LEU A 82 -15.72 8.80 -3.05
N MET A 83 -14.80 9.18 -3.93
CA MET A 83 -14.77 8.71 -5.32
C MET A 83 -14.47 7.21 -5.47
N LYS A 84 -14.01 6.50 -4.42
CA LYS A 84 -13.63 5.07 -4.49
C LYS A 84 -13.97 4.27 -3.24
N LYS A 85 -15.11 4.56 -2.67
CA LYS A 85 -15.65 3.81 -1.55
C LYS A 85 -15.68 2.31 -1.85
N ASP A 86 -16.17 1.91 -3.02
CA ASP A 86 -16.28 0.50 -3.43
C ASP A 86 -14.95 -0.26 -3.42
N SER A 87 -13.86 0.40 -3.83
CA SER A 87 -12.52 -0.22 -3.76
C SER A 87 -12.00 -0.39 -2.33
N ALA A 88 -12.41 0.47 -1.39
CA ALA A 88 -12.06 0.34 0.02
C ALA A 88 -12.90 -0.76 0.68
N ASP A 89 -14.19 -0.79 0.37
CA ASP A 89 -15.13 -1.79 0.88
C ASP A 89 -14.78 -3.20 0.37
N GLY A 90 -14.40 -3.35 -0.91
CA GLY A 90 -13.90 -4.61 -1.46
C GLY A 90 -12.64 -5.12 -0.75
N ARG A 91 -11.69 -4.23 -0.38
CA ARG A 91 -10.52 -4.64 0.42
C ARG A 91 -10.88 -5.04 1.85
N ARG A 92 -11.82 -4.33 2.47
CA ARG A 92 -12.32 -4.66 3.81
C ARG A 92 -12.96 -6.04 3.82
N LEU A 93 -13.82 -6.32 2.82
CA LEU A 93 -14.42 -7.63 2.63
C LEU A 93 -13.35 -8.71 2.45
N MET A 94 -12.37 -8.47 1.57
CA MET A 94 -11.27 -9.40 1.35
C MET A 94 -10.51 -9.71 2.64
N TRP A 95 -10.20 -8.71 3.47
CA TRP A 95 -9.50 -8.92 4.75
C TRP A 95 -10.36 -9.73 5.74
N LYS A 96 -11.68 -9.47 5.75
CA LYS A 96 -12.66 -10.20 6.58
C LYS A 96 -12.69 -11.69 6.19
N ILE A 97 -12.76 -11.99 4.90
CA ILE A 97 -12.81 -13.36 4.38
C ILE A 97 -11.45 -14.06 4.52
N ALA A 98 -10.33 -13.37 4.24
CA ALA A 98 -9.00 -13.92 4.47
C ALA A 98 -8.78 -14.27 5.96
N GLY A 99 -9.26 -13.42 6.88
CA GLY A 99 -9.24 -13.71 8.31
C GLY A 99 -10.02 -14.97 8.68
N ARG A 100 -11.16 -15.23 8.03
CA ARG A 100 -11.92 -16.49 8.21
C ARG A 100 -11.16 -17.68 7.65
N ALA A 101 -10.54 -17.55 6.47
CA ALA A 101 -9.69 -18.60 5.90
C ALA A 101 -8.51 -18.97 6.81
N ILE A 102 -7.87 -17.98 7.46
CA ILE A 102 -6.83 -18.21 8.47
C ILE A 102 -7.40 -18.96 9.67
N ALA A 103 -8.60 -18.59 10.13
CA ALA A 103 -9.25 -19.22 11.28
C ALA A 103 -9.63 -20.70 11.03
N GLU A 104 -9.87 -21.10 9.78
CA GLU A 104 -10.10 -22.50 9.41
C GLU A 104 -8.84 -23.37 9.58
N ASN A 105 -7.65 -22.83 9.25
CA ASN A 105 -6.38 -23.55 9.33
C ASN A 105 -5.27 -22.67 9.94
N PRO A 106 -5.37 -22.30 11.23
CA PRO A 106 -4.53 -21.26 11.82
C PRO A 106 -3.07 -21.66 11.94
N TRP A 107 -2.74 -22.92 12.11
CA TRP A 107 -1.38 -23.37 12.39
C TRP A 107 -0.54 -23.61 11.14
N GLY A 108 -1.07 -24.35 10.17
CA GLY A 108 -0.34 -24.77 8.98
C GLY A 108 -0.74 -24.08 7.68
N GLY A 109 -1.82 -23.31 7.71
CA GLY A 109 -2.38 -22.70 6.50
C GLY A 109 -2.96 -23.71 5.50
N CYS A 110 -3.20 -23.25 4.28
CA CYS A 110 -3.76 -24.08 3.22
C CYS A 110 -2.71 -24.57 2.19
N GLY A 111 -1.47 -24.15 2.32
CA GLY A 111 -0.37 -24.44 1.41
C GLY A 111 -0.01 -23.25 0.51
N LEU A 112 1.28 -23.18 0.14
CA LEU A 112 1.80 -22.12 -0.72
C LEU A 112 1.09 -22.10 -2.08
N GLY A 113 0.71 -20.91 -2.53
CA GLY A 113 0.03 -20.69 -3.81
C GLY A 113 -1.45 -21.09 -3.81
N TYR A 114 -2.03 -21.47 -2.67
CA TYR A 114 -3.41 -21.94 -2.57
C TYR A 114 -4.36 -20.85 -2.00
N PHE A 115 -3.91 -19.60 -1.94
CA PHE A 115 -4.69 -18.49 -1.42
C PHE A 115 -6.08 -18.39 -2.07
N GLY A 116 -6.15 -18.38 -3.40
CA GLY A 116 -7.41 -18.22 -4.14
C GLY A 116 -8.44 -19.33 -3.84
N GLY A 117 -7.97 -20.57 -3.69
CA GLY A 117 -8.83 -21.71 -3.36
C GLY A 117 -9.38 -21.63 -1.93
N ALA A 118 -8.53 -21.34 -0.95
CA ALA A 118 -8.94 -21.17 0.45
C ALA A 118 -9.86 -19.95 0.62
N PHE A 119 -9.51 -18.83 -0.03
CA PHE A 119 -10.34 -17.63 -0.04
C PHE A 119 -11.71 -17.88 -0.63
N GLY A 120 -11.79 -18.51 -1.82
CA GLY A 120 -13.06 -18.81 -2.49
C GLY A 120 -13.96 -19.70 -1.64
N LYS A 121 -13.40 -20.71 -0.96
CA LYS A 121 -14.13 -21.57 -0.02
C LYS A 121 -14.70 -20.76 1.16
N ALA A 122 -13.86 -19.94 1.80
CA ALA A 122 -14.28 -19.10 2.93
C ALA A 122 -15.30 -18.03 2.48
N GLN A 123 -15.16 -17.49 1.27
CA GLN A 123 -16.11 -16.54 0.68
C GLN A 123 -17.47 -17.20 0.42
N ALA A 124 -17.49 -18.38 -0.18
CA ALA A 124 -18.73 -19.12 -0.40
C ALA A 124 -19.45 -19.41 0.93
N ALA A 125 -18.71 -19.86 1.94
CA ALA A 125 -19.27 -20.07 3.27
C ALA A 125 -19.81 -18.77 3.89
N TYR A 126 -19.15 -17.65 3.69
CA TYR A 126 -19.59 -16.35 4.19
C TYR A 126 -20.92 -15.90 3.57
N PHE A 127 -21.07 -16.00 2.25
CA PHE A 127 -22.29 -15.59 1.54
C PHE A 127 -23.47 -16.55 1.72
N THR A 128 -23.23 -17.76 2.24
CA THR A 128 -24.32 -18.66 2.63
C THR A 128 -24.88 -18.34 4.01
N THR A 129 -24.21 -17.51 4.80
CA THR A 129 -24.71 -17.04 6.09
C THR A 129 -25.47 -15.72 5.91
N GLU A 130 -26.50 -15.46 6.73
CA GLU A 130 -27.30 -14.22 6.67
C GLU A 130 -26.52 -12.94 7.07
N GLU A 131 -25.23 -13.06 7.36
CA GLU A 131 -24.37 -11.93 7.75
C GLU A 131 -23.89 -11.06 6.57
N ALA A 132 -24.03 -11.55 5.33
CA ALA A 132 -23.57 -10.82 4.14
C ALA A 132 -24.57 -9.72 3.76
N SER A 133 -24.05 -8.52 3.51
CA SER A 133 -24.86 -7.41 3.00
C SER A 133 -24.86 -7.39 1.48
N GLU A 134 -25.93 -6.86 0.86
CA GLU A 134 -26.00 -6.67 -0.61
C GLU A 134 -24.82 -5.86 -1.15
N GLN A 135 -24.30 -4.91 -0.36
CA GLN A 135 -23.15 -4.09 -0.73
C GLN A 135 -21.86 -4.91 -0.73
N GLU A 136 -21.71 -5.90 0.16
CA GLU A 136 -20.58 -6.82 0.18
C GLU A 136 -20.62 -7.77 -1.01
N GLU A 137 -21.80 -8.23 -1.42
CA GLU A 137 -21.97 -9.04 -2.63
C GLU A 137 -21.56 -8.26 -3.89
N TRP A 138 -21.95 -6.98 -3.96
CA TRP A 138 -21.61 -6.11 -5.10
C TRP A 138 -20.11 -5.89 -5.27
N VAL A 139 -19.37 -5.77 -4.17
CA VAL A 139 -17.92 -5.54 -4.20
C VAL A 139 -17.10 -6.82 -4.11
N ALA A 140 -17.78 -7.97 -4.03
CA ALA A 140 -17.13 -9.28 -3.98
C ALA A 140 -16.39 -9.57 -5.29
N GLY A 141 -15.14 -10.00 -5.16
CA GLY A 141 -14.31 -10.43 -6.26
C GLY A 141 -13.76 -11.82 -6.00
N SER A 142 -13.08 -12.40 -6.98
CA SER A 142 -12.38 -13.68 -6.85
C SER A 142 -10.87 -13.43 -6.93
N PRO A 143 -10.23 -12.92 -5.86
CA PRO A 143 -8.82 -12.60 -5.88
C PRO A 143 -7.98 -13.88 -5.84
N GLU A 144 -7.01 -13.97 -6.73
CA GLU A 144 -5.99 -15.02 -6.70
C GLU A 144 -4.91 -14.73 -5.66
N TYR A 145 -4.76 -13.45 -5.26
CA TYR A 145 -3.74 -12.95 -4.33
C TYR A 145 -4.36 -12.06 -3.26
N GLY A 146 -3.78 -12.06 -2.08
CA GLY A 146 -4.30 -11.34 -0.91
C GLY A 146 -4.20 -9.82 -0.97
N PHE A 147 -3.49 -9.23 -1.94
CA PHE A 147 -3.12 -7.79 -1.98
C PHE A 147 -2.59 -7.24 -0.65
N ASN A 148 -2.23 -8.13 0.24
CA ASN A 148 -1.60 -7.91 1.52
C ASN A 148 -0.78 -9.16 1.84
N GLU A 149 0.53 -9.03 1.78
CA GLU A 149 1.48 -10.15 1.93
C GLU A 149 1.31 -10.86 3.29
N TYR A 150 1.01 -10.11 4.35
CA TYR A 150 0.83 -10.71 5.69
C TYR A 150 -0.42 -11.58 5.76
N LEU A 151 -1.51 -11.16 5.12
CA LEU A 151 -2.74 -11.97 5.05
C LEU A 151 -2.53 -13.18 4.15
N GLN A 152 -1.84 -13.01 3.03
CA GLN A 152 -1.53 -14.11 2.12
C GLN A 152 -0.67 -15.17 2.83
N LEU A 153 0.42 -14.74 3.47
CA LEU A 153 1.26 -15.64 4.27
C LEU A 153 0.45 -16.34 5.38
N GLY A 154 -0.44 -15.59 6.06
CA GLY A 154 -1.31 -16.16 7.09
C GLY A 154 -2.24 -17.25 6.57
N VAL A 155 -2.84 -17.05 5.39
CA VAL A 155 -3.72 -18.04 4.75
C VAL A 155 -2.92 -19.24 4.24
N GLU A 156 -1.78 -19.01 3.59
CA GLU A 156 -1.00 -20.04 2.92
C GLU A 156 -0.13 -20.86 3.89
N LEU A 157 0.54 -20.19 4.81
CA LEU A 157 1.52 -20.82 5.73
C LEU A 157 1.01 -20.97 7.17
N GLY A 158 -0.11 -20.34 7.50
CA GLY A 158 -0.59 -20.25 8.86
C GLY A 158 0.36 -19.43 9.75
N ILE A 159 0.12 -19.46 11.05
CA ILE A 159 0.91 -18.71 12.05
C ILE A 159 2.34 -19.23 12.12
N VAL A 160 2.52 -20.56 12.16
CA VAL A 160 3.84 -21.18 12.31
C VAL A 160 4.74 -20.85 11.12
N GLY A 161 4.26 -21.09 9.91
CA GLY A 161 5.05 -20.82 8.70
C GLY A 161 5.32 -19.31 8.50
N SER A 162 4.35 -18.44 8.84
CA SER A 162 4.53 -17.00 8.79
C SER A 162 5.62 -16.51 9.76
N ILE A 163 5.66 -17.03 11.00
CA ILE A 163 6.72 -16.70 11.97
C ILE A 163 8.08 -17.18 11.46
N LEU A 164 8.17 -18.41 10.97
CA LEU A 164 9.43 -18.94 10.42
C LEU A 164 9.93 -18.13 9.24
N PHE A 165 9.03 -17.72 8.33
CA PHE A 165 9.37 -16.87 7.20
C PHE A 165 9.90 -15.51 7.65
N LEU A 166 9.22 -14.85 8.59
CA LEU A 166 9.65 -13.56 9.12
C LEU A 166 10.98 -13.63 9.86
N LEU A 167 11.22 -14.72 10.60
CA LEU A 167 12.52 -14.98 11.25
C LEU A 167 13.63 -15.16 10.20
N ALA A 168 13.39 -15.91 9.14
CA ALA A 168 14.38 -16.11 8.08
C ALA A 168 14.74 -14.78 7.38
N VAL A 169 13.73 -13.96 7.08
CA VAL A 169 13.93 -12.61 6.50
C VAL A 169 14.71 -11.72 7.48
N GLY A 170 14.34 -11.73 8.76
CA GLY A 170 15.03 -10.95 9.80
C GLY A 170 16.50 -11.34 9.95
N LEU A 171 16.81 -12.63 9.93
CA LEU A 171 18.20 -13.13 9.98
C LEU A 171 18.99 -12.72 8.73
N ALA A 172 18.37 -12.80 7.53
CA ALA A 172 19.01 -12.38 6.29
C ALA A 172 19.33 -10.87 6.30
N VAL A 173 18.40 -10.04 6.74
CA VAL A 173 18.61 -8.59 6.88
C VAL A 173 19.73 -8.29 7.89
N ARG A 174 19.75 -9.02 9.03
CA ARG A 174 20.81 -8.84 10.02
C ARG A 174 22.21 -9.17 9.49
N GLN A 175 22.34 -10.11 8.56
CA GLN A 175 23.63 -10.45 7.95
C GLN A 175 24.10 -9.41 6.94
N LEU A 176 23.20 -8.58 6.39
CA LEU A 176 23.51 -7.53 5.42
C LEU A 176 23.85 -6.18 6.07
N LEU A 177 23.53 -6.01 7.36
CA LEU A 177 23.84 -4.81 8.15
C LEU A 177 25.10 -4.99 8.98
#